data_9430382651ed882ddd51cd0ee8e25a91
#
_entry.id   9430382651ed882ddd51cd0ee8e25a91
#
_cell.length_a   1.000
_cell.length_b   1.000
_cell.length_c   1.000
_cell.angle_alpha   90.00
_cell.angle_beta   90.00
_cell.angle_gamma   90.00
#
_symmetry.space_group_name_H-M   'P 1'
#
loop_
_entity.id
_entity.type
_entity.pdbx_description
1 polymer ?
#
loop_
_entity_poly.entity_id
_entity_poly.type
_entity_poly.pdbx_seq_one_letter_code
_entity_poly.pdbx_strand_id
1 'polypeptide(L)'
;MSDDPRQMLSEGIKDKSDEEILSLMKEMSGSTEQALDMVFEGMTQALNPDTAQDCVIGYSLSEDGQTHDYAVIIKDKTCTYEKRDPSDARVTLSLTVPDFLRLISGNLDGMQAFMSGKLKLKGDMMFAQQMQRMFNA
;
A
#
# COMPACT_ATOMS: atom_id res chain seq x y z
N MET A 1 -14.11 21.36 1.73
CA MET A 1 -12.69 20.99 1.70
C MET A 1 -12.51 19.74 2.55
N SER A 2 -11.99 18.68 1.97
CA SER A 2 -11.84 17.42 2.70
C SER A 2 -10.54 17.38 3.45
N ASP A 3 -10.58 16.99 4.73
CA ASP A 3 -9.40 16.78 5.54
C ASP A 3 -8.94 15.32 5.52
N ASP A 4 -9.49 14.52 4.59
CA ASP A 4 -9.13 13.11 4.44
C ASP A 4 -7.70 12.99 3.88
N PRO A 5 -6.76 12.41 4.63
CA PRO A 5 -5.38 12.26 4.15
C PRO A 5 -5.26 11.50 2.84
N ARG A 6 -6.16 10.52 2.59
CA ARG A 6 -6.12 9.77 1.33
C ARG A 6 -6.52 10.65 0.15
N GLN A 7 -7.50 11.54 0.33
CA GLN A 7 -7.90 12.46 -0.71
C GLN A 7 -6.81 13.48 -0.99
N MET A 8 -6.14 13.97 0.04
CA MET A 8 -5.01 14.87 -0.12
C MET A 8 -3.87 14.20 -0.89
N LEU A 9 -3.58 12.94 -0.57
CA LEU A 9 -2.57 12.18 -1.29
C LEU A 9 -2.99 11.97 -2.75
N SER A 10 -4.25 11.61 -2.97
CA SER A 10 -4.78 11.38 -4.31
C SER A 10 -4.62 12.61 -5.20
N GLU A 11 -4.97 13.78 -4.68
CA GLU A 11 -4.84 15.03 -5.43
C GLU A 11 -3.38 15.42 -5.61
N GLY A 12 -2.54 15.15 -4.62
CA GLY A 12 -1.14 15.52 -4.65
C GLY A 12 -0.32 14.75 -5.66
N ILE A 13 -0.69 13.51 -5.97
CA ILE A 13 0.06 12.67 -6.91
C ILE A 13 -0.65 12.46 -8.24
N LYS A 14 -1.87 12.97 -8.40
CA LYS A 14 -2.63 12.83 -9.62
C LYS A 14 -1.86 13.43 -10.80
N ASP A 15 -1.75 12.67 -11.89
CA ASP A 15 -1.08 13.07 -13.13
C ASP A 15 0.42 13.32 -12.97
N LYS A 16 1.03 12.88 -11.86
CA LYS A 16 2.48 12.99 -11.68
C LYS A 16 3.19 11.74 -12.19
N SER A 17 4.41 11.94 -12.71
CA SER A 17 5.26 10.84 -13.12
C SER A 17 5.83 10.11 -11.90
N ASP A 18 6.42 8.92 -12.14
CA ASP A 18 7.06 8.16 -11.07
C ASP A 18 8.16 8.97 -10.38
N GLU A 19 8.98 9.65 -11.17
CA GLU A 19 10.07 10.45 -10.62
C GLU A 19 9.56 11.62 -9.79
N GLU A 20 8.49 12.27 -10.23
CA GLU A 20 7.88 13.35 -9.48
C GLU A 20 7.30 12.88 -8.15
N ILE A 21 6.67 11.71 -8.14
CA ILE A 21 6.13 11.13 -6.91
C ILE A 21 7.24 10.80 -5.92
N LEU A 22 8.33 10.17 -6.40
CA LEU A 22 9.45 9.84 -5.55
C LEU A 22 10.13 11.09 -4.98
N SER A 23 10.28 12.13 -5.82
CA SER A 23 10.84 13.39 -5.37
C SER A 23 9.99 14.05 -4.30
N LEU A 24 8.67 14.02 -4.50
CA LEU A 24 7.74 14.60 -3.53
C LEU A 24 7.82 13.86 -2.18
N MET A 25 7.91 12.54 -2.22
CA MET A 25 8.04 11.74 -1.00
C MET A 25 9.30 12.13 -0.22
N LYS A 26 10.42 12.28 -0.92
CA LYS A 26 11.69 12.63 -0.28
C LYS A 26 11.67 14.04 0.28
N GLU A 27 11.04 14.97 -0.42
CA GLU A 27 10.92 16.35 0.06
C GLU A 27 10.05 16.45 1.32
N MET A 28 8.95 15.73 1.34
CA MET A 28 8.00 15.81 2.45
C MET A 28 8.46 15.06 3.69
N SER A 29 9.21 13.98 3.52
CA SER A 29 9.50 13.05 4.61
C SER A 29 10.98 12.77 4.82
N GLY A 30 11.85 13.31 3.98
CA GLY A 30 13.29 13.11 4.08
C GLY A 30 13.81 11.91 3.31
N SER A 31 13.04 10.84 3.19
CA SER A 31 13.42 9.65 2.43
C SER A 31 12.19 8.86 2.04
N THR A 32 12.35 7.98 1.05
CA THR A 32 11.26 7.09 0.62
C THR A 32 10.82 6.19 1.75
N GLU A 33 11.77 5.66 2.52
CA GLU A 33 11.46 4.78 3.65
C GLU A 33 10.60 5.47 4.69
N GLN A 34 10.94 6.71 5.06
CA GLN A 34 10.16 7.48 6.02
C GLN A 34 8.76 7.78 5.48
N ALA A 35 8.64 8.08 4.20
CA ALA A 35 7.35 8.32 3.58
C ALA A 35 6.49 7.05 3.60
N LEU A 36 7.08 5.90 3.31
CA LEU A 36 6.38 4.62 3.37
C LEU A 36 5.93 4.28 4.79
N ASP A 37 6.75 4.59 5.79
CA ASP A 37 6.36 4.40 7.19
C ASP A 37 5.09 5.17 7.51
N MET A 38 5.00 6.42 7.05
CA MET A 38 3.81 7.24 7.25
C MET A 38 2.60 6.66 6.55
N VAL A 39 2.79 6.14 5.34
CA VAL A 39 1.71 5.52 4.57
C VAL A 39 1.18 4.27 5.27
N PHE A 40 2.07 3.39 5.73
CA PHE A 40 1.65 2.17 6.42
C PHE A 40 1.01 2.49 7.78
N GLU A 41 1.50 3.50 8.48
CA GLU A 41 0.87 3.97 9.72
C GLU A 41 -0.58 4.41 9.45
N GLY A 42 -0.79 5.20 8.40
CA GLY A 42 -2.14 5.61 8.01
C GLY A 42 -3.01 4.43 7.59
N MET A 43 -2.42 3.44 6.90
CA MET A 43 -3.14 2.26 6.48
C MET A 43 -3.62 1.44 7.67
N THR A 44 -2.79 1.31 8.71
CA THR A 44 -3.20 0.56 9.91
C THR A 44 -4.40 1.22 10.60
N GLN A 45 -4.52 2.53 10.49
CA GLN A 45 -5.64 3.27 11.08
C GLN A 45 -6.89 3.20 10.21
N ALA A 46 -6.75 2.84 8.93
CA ALA A 46 -7.86 2.77 7.99
C ALA A 46 -8.58 1.42 7.99
N LEU A 47 -8.15 0.47 8.82
CA LEU A 47 -8.76 -0.84 8.89
C LEU A 47 -10.21 -0.73 9.35
N ASN A 48 -11.11 -1.39 8.60
CA ASN A 48 -12.50 -1.51 9.02
C ASN A 48 -12.64 -2.75 9.90
N PRO A 49 -12.89 -2.58 11.21
CA PRO A 49 -12.96 -3.74 12.12
C PRO A 49 -14.12 -4.69 11.81
N ASP A 50 -15.18 -4.20 11.16
CA ASP A 50 -16.35 -5.03 10.83
C ASP A 50 -16.04 -6.06 9.75
N THR A 51 -15.08 -5.77 8.87
CA THR A 51 -14.70 -6.68 7.77
C THR A 51 -13.33 -7.31 7.98
N ALA A 52 -12.63 -6.96 9.06
CA ALA A 52 -11.27 -7.41 9.30
C ALA A 52 -11.22 -8.92 9.56
N GLN A 53 -10.25 -9.58 8.94
CA GLN A 53 -9.96 -10.99 9.15
C GLN A 53 -8.51 -11.14 9.59
N ASP A 54 -8.25 -12.06 10.52
CA ASP A 54 -6.87 -12.31 10.95
C ASP A 54 -6.04 -12.81 9.78
N CYS A 55 -4.97 -12.09 9.47
CA CYS A 55 -4.11 -12.43 8.33
C CYS A 55 -2.84 -11.59 8.34
N VAL A 56 -1.89 -11.99 7.50
CA VAL A 56 -0.70 -11.20 7.20
C VAL A 56 -0.72 -10.89 5.70
N ILE A 57 -0.56 -9.63 5.36
CA ILE A 57 -0.51 -9.17 3.97
C ILE A 57 0.91 -8.66 3.72
N GLY A 58 1.57 -9.17 2.68
CA GLY A 58 2.92 -8.77 2.34
C GLY A 58 2.93 -7.71 1.26
N TYR A 59 3.88 -6.79 1.37
CA TYR A 59 4.15 -5.78 0.35
C TYR A 59 5.62 -5.79 0.01
N SER A 60 5.94 -5.93 -1.27
CA SER A 60 7.30 -5.83 -1.78
C SER A 60 7.32 -4.67 -2.77
N LEU A 61 7.87 -3.54 -2.33
CA LEU A 61 7.81 -2.28 -3.07
C LEU A 61 9.20 -1.95 -3.61
N SER A 62 9.29 -1.71 -4.91
CA SER A 62 10.57 -1.48 -5.58
C SER A 62 10.78 0.00 -5.91
N GLU A 63 12.03 0.42 -5.78
CA GLU A 63 12.47 1.77 -6.11
C GLU A 63 13.94 1.72 -6.55
N ASP A 64 14.21 2.07 -7.81
CA ASP A 64 15.59 2.22 -8.33
C ASP A 64 16.51 1.03 -7.97
N GLY A 65 16.00 -0.19 -8.11
CA GLY A 65 16.77 -1.40 -7.81
C GLY A 65 16.76 -1.83 -6.36
N GLN A 66 16.16 -1.04 -5.47
CA GLN A 66 15.98 -1.39 -4.07
C GLN A 66 14.56 -1.92 -3.84
N THR A 67 14.42 -2.76 -2.84
CA THR A 67 13.12 -3.32 -2.47
C THR A 67 12.85 -3.00 -1.01
N HIS A 68 11.64 -2.51 -0.74
CA HIS A 68 11.16 -2.24 0.61
C HIS A 68 10.08 -3.26 0.94
N ASP A 69 10.37 -4.16 1.87
CA ASP A 69 9.46 -5.24 2.25
C ASP A 69 8.74 -4.89 3.55
N TYR A 70 7.42 -5.07 3.54
CA TYR A 70 6.57 -4.80 4.69
C TYR A 70 5.59 -5.93 4.90
N ALA A 71 5.28 -6.22 6.16
CA ALA A 71 4.21 -7.14 6.52
C ALA A 71 3.16 -6.37 7.30
N VAL A 72 1.92 -6.39 6.82
CA VAL A 72 0.77 -5.81 7.51
C VAL A 72 0.06 -6.94 8.24
N ILE A 73 -0.04 -6.85 9.56
CA ILE A 73 -0.57 -7.91 10.40
C ILE A 73 -1.91 -7.48 10.96
N ILE A 74 -2.94 -8.26 10.65
CA ILE A 74 -4.30 -8.02 11.15
C ILE A 74 -4.63 -9.14 12.11
N LYS A 75 -4.91 -8.78 13.36
CA LYS A 75 -5.24 -9.74 14.40
C LYS A 75 -6.20 -9.11 15.40
N ASP A 76 -7.26 -9.83 15.74
CA ASP A 76 -8.25 -9.38 16.73
C ASP A 76 -8.81 -8.00 16.39
N LYS A 77 -9.06 -7.75 15.10
CA LYS A 77 -9.59 -6.48 14.59
C LYS A 77 -8.66 -5.30 14.77
N THR A 78 -7.36 -5.57 15.00
CA THR A 78 -6.33 -4.54 15.05
C THR A 78 -5.34 -4.74 13.90
N CYS A 79 -4.68 -3.67 13.51
CA CYS A 79 -3.76 -3.69 12.38
C CYS A 79 -2.44 -3.05 12.80
N THR A 80 -1.35 -3.77 12.54
CA THR A 80 0.01 -3.27 12.75
C THR A 80 0.84 -3.59 11.51
N TYR A 81 2.03 -3.02 11.43
CA TYR A 81 2.94 -3.35 10.33
C TYR A 81 4.36 -3.53 10.85
N GLU A 82 5.14 -4.31 10.11
CA GLU A 82 6.56 -4.54 10.40
C GLU A 82 7.36 -4.44 9.12
N LYS A 83 8.59 -3.94 9.23
CA LYS A 83 9.54 -3.92 8.11
C LYS A 83 10.30 -5.22 8.11
N ARG A 84 9.85 -6.19 7.33
CA ARG A 84 10.50 -7.50 7.24
C ARG A 84 10.04 -8.24 5.99
N ASP A 85 10.74 -9.31 5.66
CA ASP A 85 10.33 -10.21 4.60
C ASP A 85 8.98 -10.83 4.97
N PRO A 86 7.95 -10.65 4.13
CA PRO A 86 6.61 -11.18 4.43
C PRO A 86 6.42 -12.61 3.95
N SER A 87 7.35 -13.50 4.26
CA SER A 87 7.30 -14.89 3.80
C SER A 87 6.10 -15.66 4.37
N ASP A 88 5.56 -15.21 5.51
CA ASP A 88 4.38 -15.80 6.14
C ASP A 88 3.07 -15.16 5.66
N ALA A 89 3.11 -14.26 4.71
CA ALA A 89 1.93 -13.54 4.25
C ALA A 89 0.97 -14.46 3.49
N ARG A 90 -0.32 -14.27 3.72
CA ARG A 90 -1.36 -14.97 2.97
C ARG A 90 -1.35 -14.57 1.51
N VAL A 91 -1.09 -13.30 1.24
CA VAL A 91 -0.88 -12.78 -0.10
C VAL A 91 0.19 -11.69 -0.05
N THR A 92 1.05 -11.63 -1.07
CA THR A 92 2.07 -10.60 -1.20
C THR A 92 1.83 -9.81 -2.47
N LEU A 93 1.83 -8.49 -2.34
CA LEU A 93 1.68 -7.57 -3.45
C LEU A 93 3.06 -7.01 -3.79
N SER A 94 3.45 -7.14 -5.07
CA SER A 94 4.72 -6.62 -5.57
C SER A 94 4.45 -5.57 -6.64
N LEU A 95 4.93 -4.34 -6.41
CA LEU A 95 4.77 -3.23 -7.34
C LEU A 95 5.79 -2.15 -7.02
N THR A 96 5.88 -1.14 -7.89
CA THR A 96 6.78 -0.02 -7.62
C THR A 96 6.21 0.88 -6.53
N VAL A 97 7.07 1.64 -5.87
CA VAL A 97 6.63 2.60 -4.84
C VAL A 97 5.62 3.61 -5.42
N PRO A 98 5.88 4.26 -6.58
CA PRO A 98 4.87 5.18 -7.13
C PRO A 98 3.55 4.51 -7.43
N ASP A 99 3.55 3.29 -7.99
CA ASP A 99 2.31 2.57 -8.29
C ASP A 99 1.57 2.19 -7.01
N PHE A 100 2.30 1.86 -5.95
CA PHE A 100 1.69 1.59 -4.65
C PHE A 100 0.93 2.82 -4.14
N LEU A 101 1.53 4.00 -4.23
CA LEU A 101 0.86 5.23 -3.81
C LEU A 101 -0.35 5.55 -4.66
N ARG A 102 -0.28 5.30 -5.96
CA ARG A 102 -1.42 5.47 -6.86
C ARG A 102 -2.54 4.51 -6.49
N LEU A 103 -2.18 3.29 -6.13
CA LEU A 103 -3.15 2.25 -5.77
C LEU A 103 -3.90 2.63 -4.48
N ILE A 104 -3.18 2.98 -3.43
CA ILE A 104 -3.81 3.30 -2.14
C ILE A 104 -4.57 4.62 -2.16
N SER A 105 -4.19 5.53 -3.04
CA SER A 105 -4.87 6.83 -3.19
C SER A 105 -6.06 6.79 -4.13
N GLY A 106 -6.28 5.65 -4.80
CA GLY A 106 -7.41 5.51 -5.74
C GLY A 106 -7.12 5.98 -7.15
N ASN A 107 -5.89 6.40 -7.46
CA ASN A 107 -5.51 6.82 -8.81
C ASN A 107 -5.16 5.64 -9.72
N LEU A 108 -5.03 4.44 -9.18
CA LEU A 108 -4.76 3.23 -9.92
C LEU A 108 -5.70 2.14 -9.44
N ASP A 109 -6.43 1.53 -10.38
CA ASP A 109 -7.31 0.42 -10.07
C ASP A 109 -6.47 -0.86 -9.92
N GLY A 110 -6.65 -1.59 -8.82
CA GLY A 110 -5.91 -2.81 -8.55
C GLY A 110 -6.10 -3.88 -9.62
N MET A 111 -7.32 -4.04 -10.15
CA MET A 111 -7.59 -5.01 -11.19
C MET A 111 -6.84 -4.64 -12.47
N GLN A 112 -6.88 -3.38 -12.88
CA GLN A 112 -6.16 -2.91 -14.05
C GLN A 112 -4.65 -3.03 -13.86
N ALA A 113 -4.15 -2.72 -12.69
CA ALA A 113 -2.73 -2.85 -12.37
C ALA A 113 -2.27 -4.31 -12.50
N PHE A 114 -3.08 -5.24 -12.02
CA PHE A 114 -2.79 -6.67 -12.11
C PHE A 114 -2.78 -7.11 -13.58
N MET A 115 -3.78 -6.73 -14.34
CA MET A 115 -3.90 -7.13 -15.75
C MET A 115 -2.79 -6.54 -16.62
N SER A 116 -2.33 -5.33 -16.30
CA SER A 116 -1.27 -4.66 -17.06
C SER A 116 0.14 -5.07 -16.63
N GLY A 117 0.27 -5.90 -15.57
CA GLY A 117 1.56 -6.35 -15.07
C GLY A 117 2.25 -5.38 -14.12
N LYS A 118 1.60 -4.28 -13.76
CA LYS A 118 2.15 -3.33 -12.77
C LYS A 118 2.09 -3.88 -11.35
N LEU A 119 1.06 -4.66 -11.07
CA LEU A 119 0.88 -5.31 -9.78
C LEU A 119 1.02 -6.81 -9.95
N LYS A 120 1.91 -7.42 -9.17
CA LYS A 120 2.06 -8.87 -9.13
C LYS A 120 1.56 -9.37 -7.79
N LEU A 121 0.80 -10.46 -7.83
CA LEU A 121 0.24 -11.07 -6.62
C LEU A 121 0.81 -12.47 -6.46
N LYS A 122 1.20 -12.79 -5.23
CA LYS A 122 1.69 -14.12 -4.88
C LYS A 122 0.91 -14.62 -3.67
N GLY A 123 0.34 -15.81 -3.75
CA GLY A 123 -0.42 -16.40 -2.67
C GLY A 123 -1.91 -16.51 -2.98
N ASP A 124 -2.75 -16.22 -1.99
CA ASP A 124 -4.19 -16.39 -2.09
C ASP A 124 -4.83 -15.26 -2.90
N MET A 125 -5.12 -15.55 -4.16
CA MET A 125 -5.68 -14.57 -5.09
C MET A 125 -7.11 -14.16 -4.71
N MET A 126 -7.89 -15.08 -4.16
CA MET A 126 -9.24 -14.77 -3.74
C MET A 126 -9.23 -13.83 -2.53
N PHE A 127 -8.30 -14.06 -1.62
CA PHE A 127 -8.13 -13.17 -0.48
C PHE A 127 -7.71 -11.77 -0.92
N ALA A 128 -6.86 -11.68 -1.93
CA ALA A 128 -6.42 -10.38 -2.46
C ALA A 128 -7.60 -9.52 -2.91
N GLN A 129 -8.64 -10.13 -3.48
CA GLN A 129 -9.83 -9.41 -3.88
C GLN A 129 -10.65 -8.94 -2.68
N GLN A 130 -10.63 -9.69 -1.60
CA GLN A 130 -11.40 -9.38 -0.40
C GLN A 130 -10.72 -8.33 0.48
N MET A 131 -9.38 -8.27 0.46
CA MET A 131 -8.65 -7.41 1.39
C MET A 131 -8.91 -5.92 1.17
N GLN A 132 -9.30 -5.52 -0.02
CA GLN A 132 -9.64 -4.12 -0.28
C GLN A 132 -10.79 -3.64 0.59
N ARG A 133 -11.72 -4.54 0.91
CA ARG A 133 -12.87 -4.21 1.74
C ARG A 133 -12.49 -3.95 3.19
N MET A 134 -11.35 -4.49 3.64
CA MET A 134 -10.90 -4.31 5.01
C MET A 134 -10.34 -2.91 5.26
N PHE A 135 -9.88 -2.23 4.21
CA PHE A 135 -9.25 -0.92 4.33
C PHE A 135 -10.06 0.20 3.69
N ASN A 136 -11.33 -0.02 3.46
CA ASN A 136 -12.17 0.99 2.85
C ASN A 136 -13.10 1.60 3.85
N ALA A 137 -12.96 2.84 3.97
CA ALA A 137 -13.90 3.60 4.76
C ALA A 137 -15.16 3.87 3.96
#